data_063eb6098618a9ca39933fb7a99216b4
#
_entry.id   063eb6098618a9ca39933fb7a99216b4
#
_cell.length_a   1.000
_cell.length_b   1.000
_cell.length_c   1.000
_cell.angle_alpha   90.00
_cell.angle_beta   90.00
_cell.angle_gamma   90.00
#
_symmetry.space_group_name_H-M   'P 1'
#
loop_
_entity.id
_entity.type
_entity.pdbx_description
1 polymer ?
#
loop_
_entity_poly.entity_id
_entity_poly.type
_entity_poly.pdbx_seq_one_letter_code
_entity_poly.pdbx_strand_id
1 'polypeptide(L)'
;MFEAVEDLTAEHADLETRLADPSVHADQANARKLNKRYAELTPIVAAYRSWKQLGEDIETAREYASVDPDFAAEAKEFEQQREELTEKLRLLLVPRDPNDDKDVILEVKAGAGGDESALFAGDLLRMYLRYAERVGWKTEIIDATESELGGYKDVQVAVKTKGGQGATEPGQGVWARLKYEGGVHRVQRVPSTESQGRIHTSAAGVLVTPEAEEVEVEIHANDLRIDVYRSSGPGGQSVNTTDSAVRITHLPTGVVASCQNEKSQLQNKEQAMRILRSRLLAAAVEAAEQEASDVRRSQVRTVDRSEKIRTYNFPENRISDHRVGFKAYNLDQVLDGDLDAMIQACVDADSAAKLAAA
;
A
#
# COMPACT_ATOMS: atom_id res chain seq x y z
N MET A 1 -28.86 -7.73 0.12
CA MET A 1 -27.54 -7.98 0.72
C MET A 1 -26.41 -7.49 -0.19
N PHE A 2 -26.48 -7.66 -1.51
CA PHE A 2 -25.42 -7.27 -2.46
C PHE A 2 -25.88 -6.21 -3.48
N GLU A 3 -26.71 -5.26 -3.07
CA GLU A 3 -27.19 -4.17 -3.96
C GLU A 3 -26.04 -3.34 -4.54
N ALA A 4 -25.01 -3.05 -3.71
CA ALA A 4 -23.82 -2.34 -4.17
C ALA A 4 -23.00 -3.09 -5.26
N VAL A 5 -23.18 -4.42 -5.39
CA VAL A 5 -22.50 -5.21 -6.42
C VAL A 5 -23.11 -5.00 -7.81
N GLU A 6 -24.37 -4.57 -7.89
CA GLU A 6 -24.99 -4.22 -9.17
C GLU A 6 -24.32 -2.99 -9.79
N ASP A 7 -23.96 -1.99 -8.97
CA ASP A 7 -23.19 -0.83 -9.43
C ASP A 7 -21.78 -1.24 -9.91
N LEU A 8 -21.12 -2.15 -9.19
CA LEU A 8 -19.82 -2.70 -9.61
C LEU A 8 -19.92 -3.52 -10.90
N THR A 9 -21.03 -4.20 -11.12
CA THR A 9 -21.30 -4.93 -12.37
C THR A 9 -21.49 -3.98 -13.54
N ALA A 10 -22.17 -2.86 -13.33
CA ALA A 10 -22.34 -1.81 -14.32
C ALA A 10 -21.00 -1.12 -14.63
N GLU A 11 -20.21 -0.81 -13.61
CA GLU A 11 -18.84 -0.26 -13.76
C GLU A 11 -17.95 -1.20 -14.58
N HIS A 12 -17.99 -2.50 -14.29
CA HIS A 12 -17.22 -3.51 -15.04
C HIS A 12 -17.58 -3.53 -16.52
N ALA A 13 -18.88 -3.47 -16.87
CA ALA A 13 -19.34 -3.43 -18.25
C ALA A 13 -18.95 -2.13 -18.98
N ASP A 14 -18.95 -0.98 -18.28
CA ASP A 14 -18.44 0.29 -18.82
C ASP A 14 -16.94 0.22 -19.11
N LEU A 15 -16.17 -0.33 -18.16
CA LEU A 15 -14.73 -0.52 -18.32
C LEU A 15 -14.40 -1.46 -19.50
N GLU A 16 -15.15 -2.54 -19.68
CA GLU A 16 -15.01 -3.45 -20.81
C GLU A 16 -15.22 -2.71 -22.15
N THR A 17 -16.27 -1.88 -22.22
CA THR A 17 -16.57 -1.07 -23.39
C THR A 17 -15.47 -0.04 -23.68
N ARG A 18 -14.98 0.64 -22.64
CA ARG A 18 -13.91 1.65 -22.77
C ARG A 18 -12.57 1.01 -23.17
N LEU A 19 -12.23 -0.16 -22.63
CA LEU A 19 -11.00 -0.88 -22.99
C LEU A 19 -11.03 -1.44 -24.41
N ALA A 20 -12.22 -1.66 -24.98
CA ALA A 20 -12.39 -2.03 -26.38
C ALA A 20 -12.12 -0.87 -27.35
N ASP A 21 -12.09 0.39 -26.88
CA ASP A 21 -11.81 1.55 -27.72
C ASP A 21 -10.30 1.67 -27.98
N PRO A 22 -9.85 1.64 -29.27
CA PRO A 22 -8.42 1.78 -29.62
C PRO A 22 -7.79 3.09 -29.14
N SER A 23 -8.57 4.16 -28.94
CA SER A 23 -8.07 5.46 -28.46
C SER A 23 -7.50 5.42 -27.04
N VAL A 24 -8.02 4.53 -26.21
CA VAL A 24 -7.54 4.35 -24.81
C VAL A 24 -6.11 3.82 -24.77
N HIS A 25 -5.72 3.01 -25.75
CA HIS A 25 -4.36 2.44 -25.82
C HIS A 25 -3.29 3.46 -26.23
N ALA A 26 -3.67 4.61 -26.73
CA ALA A 26 -2.76 5.71 -27.03
C ALA A 26 -2.20 6.37 -25.75
N ASP A 27 -2.97 6.33 -24.65
CA ASP A 27 -2.54 6.75 -23.30
C ASP A 27 -2.28 5.53 -22.41
N GLN A 28 -1.00 5.13 -22.34
CA GLN A 28 -0.59 3.95 -21.59
C GLN A 28 -0.89 4.05 -20.08
N ALA A 29 -0.82 5.24 -19.48
CA ALA A 29 -1.08 5.42 -18.05
C ALA A 29 -2.58 5.20 -17.76
N ASN A 30 -3.45 5.82 -18.55
CA ASN A 30 -4.89 5.64 -18.43
C ASN A 30 -5.30 4.18 -18.74
N ALA A 31 -4.75 3.57 -19.79
CA ALA A 31 -5.02 2.18 -20.12
C ALA A 31 -4.64 1.22 -18.98
N ARG A 32 -3.50 1.43 -18.32
CA ARG A 32 -3.09 0.65 -17.14
C ARG A 32 -4.08 0.80 -15.99
N LYS A 33 -4.50 2.02 -15.68
CA LYS A 33 -5.47 2.30 -14.61
C LYS A 33 -6.80 1.60 -14.85
N LEU A 34 -7.32 1.69 -16.08
CA LEU A 34 -8.58 1.04 -16.47
C LEU A 34 -8.45 -0.50 -16.44
N ASN A 35 -7.35 -1.07 -16.97
CA ASN A 35 -7.10 -2.50 -16.92
C ASN A 35 -6.98 -3.03 -15.48
N LYS A 36 -6.28 -2.29 -14.60
CA LYS A 36 -6.18 -2.66 -13.17
C LYS A 36 -7.56 -2.73 -12.54
N ARG A 37 -8.38 -1.69 -12.72
CA ARG A 37 -9.74 -1.65 -12.16
C ARG A 37 -10.64 -2.75 -12.74
N TYR A 38 -10.55 -3.03 -14.04
CA TYR A 38 -11.25 -4.13 -14.68
C TYR A 38 -10.88 -5.49 -14.09
N ALA A 39 -9.57 -5.75 -13.91
CA ALA A 39 -9.08 -6.97 -13.31
C ALA A 39 -9.51 -7.14 -11.84
N GLU A 40 -9.62 -6.05 -11.08
CA GLU A 40 -10.14 -6.05 -9.71
C GLU A 40 -11.62 -6.45 -9.64
N LEU A 41 -12.44 -5.93 -10.56
CA LEU A 41 -13.88 -6.18 -10.57
C LEU A 41 -14.25 -7.55 -11.15
N THR A 42 -13.45 -8.08 -12.06
CA THR A 42 -13.75 -9.35 -12.76
C THR A 42 -14.09 -10.52 -11.82
N PRO A 43 -13.30 -10.83 -10.77
CA PRO A 43 -13.62 -11.93 -9.85
C PRO A 43 -14.88 -11.67 -9.01
N ILE A 44 -15.17 -10.40 -8.68
CA ILE A 44 -16.37 -10.00 -7.94
C ILE A 44 -17.61 -10.25 -8.79
N VAL A 45 -17.59 -9.74 -10.04
CA VAL A 45 -18.71 -9.87 -11.00
C VAL A 45 -18.95 -11.33 -11.37
N ALA A 46 -17.89 -12.12 -11.58
CA ALA A 46 -18.01 -13.54 -11.86
C ALA A 46 -18.66 -14.30 -10.69
N ALA A 47 -18.20 -14.08 -9.45
CA ALA A 47 -18.77 -14.70 -8.26
C ALA A 47 -20.23 -14.26 -8.04
N TYR A 48 -20.55 -12.98 -8.27
CA TYR A 48 -21.92 -12.48 -8.13
C TYR A 48 -22.87 -13.07 -9.17
N ARG A 49 -22.45 -13.20 -10.42
CA ARG A 49 -23.23 -13.85 -11.48
C ARG A 49 -23.56 -15.31 -11.12
N SER A 50 -22.54 -16.05 -10.66
CA SER A 50 -22.72 -17.44 -10.20
C SER A 50 -23.66 -17.52 -8.99
N TRP A 51 -23.52 -16.60 -8.03
CA TRP A 51 -24.39 -16.53 -6.85
C TRP A 51 -25.85 -16.24 -7.21
N LYS A 52 -26.09 -15.38 -8.20
CA LYS A 52 -27.42 -15.06 -8.70
C LYS A 52 -28.04 -16.25 -9.44
N GLN A 53 -27.24 -16.89 -10.32
CA GLN A 53 -27.66 -18.09 -11.05
C GLN A 53 -28.07 -19.23 -10.10
N LEU A 54 -27.26 -19.53 -9.08
CA LEU A 54 -27.63 -20.52 -8.06
C LEU A 54 -28.92 -20.17 -7.33
N GLY A 55 -29.22 -18.87 -7.16
CA GLY A 55 -30.50 -18.45 -6.61
C GLY A 55 -31.70 -18.88 -7.48
N GLU A 56 -31.60 -18.69 -8.77
CA GLU A 56 -32.60 -19.11 -9.76
C GLU A 56 -32.72 -20.63 -9.85
N ASP A 57 -31.58 -21.34 -9.79
CA ASP A 57 -31.52 -22.80 -9.80
C ASP A 57 -32.18 -23.40 -8.56
N ILE A 58 -31.95 -22.80 -7.37
CA ILE A 58 -32.61 -23.22 -6.11
C ILE A 58 -34.11 -23.04 -6.18
N GLU A 59 -34.62 -21.92 -6.70
CA GLU A 59 -36.06 -21.70 -6.87
C GLU A 59 -36.66 -22.75 -7.81
N THR A 60 -36.00 -22.99 -8.95
CA THR A 60 -36.40 -23.99 -9.92
C THR A 60 -36.42 -25.41 -9.32
N ALA A 61 -35.34 -25.82 -8.63
CA ALA A 61 -35.28 -27.12 -7.99
C ALA A 61 -36.34 -27.29 -6.92
N ARG A 62 -36.67 -26.27 -6.14
CA ARG A 62 -37.75 -26.31 -5.13
C ARG A 62 -39.14 -26.44 -5.75
N GLU A 63 -39.40 -25.79 -6.90
CA GLU A 63 -40.65 -25.98 -7.60
C GLU A 63 -40.86 -27.43 -8.06
N TYR A 64 -39.81 -28.07 -8.58
CA TYR A 64 -39.85 -29.45 -9.05
C TYR A 64 -39.75 -30.50 -7.92
N ALA A 65 -39.30 -30.14 -6.73
CA ALA A 65 -39.19 -31.05 -5.57
C ALA A 65 -40.55 -31.62 -5.12
N SER A 66 -41.65 -30.96 -5.50
CA SER A 66 -43.03 -31.49 -5.26
C SER A 66 -43.37 -32.66 -6.18
N VAL A 67 -42.67 -32.80 -7.31
CA VAL A 67 -42.92 -33.82 -8.33
C VAL A 67 -41.92 -34.95 -8.23
N ASP A 68 -40.66 -34.66 -7.94
CA ASP A 68 -39.57 -35.62 -7.81
C ASP A 68 -38.67 -35.29 -6.60
N PRO A 69 -38.55 -36.25 -5.63
CA PRO A 69 -37.73 -36.04 -4.42
C PRO A 69 -36.24 -35.76 -4.68
N ASP A 70 -35.68 -36.15 -5.83
CA ASP A 70 -34.28 -35.95 -6.16
C ASP A 70 -33.96 -34.46 -6.29
N PHE A 71 -34.91 -33.62 -6.77
CA PHE A 71 -34.75 -32.17 -6.81
C PHE A 71 -34.65 -31.51 -5.41
N ALA A 72 -35.18 -32.15 -4.39
CA ALA A 72 -35.01 -31.66 -3.01
C ALA A 72 -33.58 -31.85 -2.48
N ALA A 73 -32.86 -32.87 -2.97
CA ALA A 73 -31.44 -33.06 -2.65
C ALA A 73 -30.57 -32.08 -3.42
N GLU A 74 -30.89 -31.87 -4.68
CA GLU A 74 -30.20 -30.92 -5.56
C GLU A 74 -30.35 -29.48 -5.05
N ALA A 75 -31.56 -29.08 -4.61
CA ALA A 75 -31.77 -27.76 -4.02
C ALA A 75 -30.88 -27.51 -2.79
N LYS A 76 -30.67 -28.54 -1.93
CA LYS A 76 -29.79 -28.43 -0.77
C LYS A 76 -28.31 -28.26 -1.17
N GLU A 77 -27.89 -28.93 -2.21
CA GLU A 77 -26.53 -28.81 -2.73
C GLU A 77 -26.28 -27.39 -3.28
N PHE A 78 -27.23 -26.85 -4.06
CA PHE A 78 -27.17 -25.47 -4.54
C PHE A 78 -27.22 -24.44 -3.41
N GLU A 79 -27.98 -24.68 -2.35
CA GLU A 79 -28.01 -23.84 -1.15
C GLU A 79 -26.62 -23.80 -0.48
N GLN A 80 -25.97 -24.93 -0.35
CA GLN A 80 -24.62 -25.01 0.22
C GLN A 80 -23.59 -24.27 -0.65
N GLN A 81 -23.62 -24.48 -1.97
CA GLN A 81 -22.75 -23.80 -2.91
C GLN A 81 -22.99 -22.28 -2.88
N ARG A 82 -24.24 -21.85 -2.76
CA ARG A 82 -24.59 -20.42 -2.66
C ARG A 82 -24.08 -19.80 -1.36
N GLU A 83 -24.11 -20.53 -0.25
CA GLU A 83 -23.55 -20.07 1.02
C GLU A 83 -22.02 -19.91 0.94
N GLU A 84 -21.31 -20.87 0.33
CA GLU A 84 -19.88 -20.79 0.08
C GLU A 84 -19.53 -19.57 -0.80
N LEU A 85 -20.32 -19.32 -1.86
CA LEU A 85 -20.17 -18.13 -2.69
C LEU A 85 -20.51 -16.84 -1.95
N THR A 86 -21.44 -16.86 -1.01
CA THR A 86 -21.78 -15.70 -0.18
C THR A 86 -20.57 -15.29 0.66
N GLU A 87 -19.91 -16.23 1.32
CA GLU A 87 -18.69 -15.97 2.09
C GLU A 87 -17.54 -15.49 1.19
N LYS A 88 -17.38 -16.12 0.02
CA LYS A 88 -16.38 -15.68 -0.96
C LYS A 88 -16.64 -14.24 -1.44
N LEU A 89 -17.88 -13.88 -1.73
CA LEU A 89 -18.26 -12.52 -2.12
C LEU A 89 -18.00 -11.51 -1.01
N ARG A 90 -18.31 -11.84 0.24
CA ARG A 90 -17.97 -11.00 1.39
C ARG A 90 -16.49 -10.68 1.43
N LEU A 91 -15.63 -11.68 1.27
CA LEU A 91 -14.18 -11.51 1.24
C LEU A 91 -13.70 -10.65 0.05
N LEU A 92 -14.29 -10.85 -1.13
CA LEU A 92 -13.95 -10.08 -2.32
C LEU A 92 -14.39 -8.60 -2.24
N LEU A 93 -15.42 -8.31 -1.46
CA LEU A 93 -15.93 -6.94 -1.27
C LEU A 93 -15.21 -6.16 -0.18
N VAL A 94 -14.31 -6.77 0.58
CA VAL A 94 -13.47 -6.06 1.55
C VAL A 94 -12.65 -5.00 0.82
N PRO A 95 -12.71 -3.73 1.23
CA PRO A 95 -11.92 -2.67 0.60
C PRO A 95 -10.42 -3.01 0.66
N ARG A 96 -9.80 -3.04 -0.52
CA ARG A 96 -8.35 -3.27 -0.63
C ARG A 96 -7.60 -1.99 -0.33
N ASP A 97 -6.43 -2.15 0.25
CA ASP A 97 -5.49 -1.05 0.41
C ASP A 97 -4.97 -0.62 -0.99
N PRO A 98 -5.08 0.66 -1.37
CA PRO A 98 -4.61 1.14 -2.68
C PRO A 98 -3.11 0.94 -2.89
N ASN A 99 -2.36 0.72 -1.80
CA ASN A 99 -0.92 0.49 -1.85
C ASN A 99 -0.54 -1.01 -1.98
N ASP A 100 -1.50 -1.94 -1.96
CA ASP A 100 -1.23 -3.39 -1.92
C ASP A 100 -0.33 -3.90 -3.06
N ASP A 101 -0.33 -3.23 -4.21
CA ASP A 101 0.52 -3.60 -5.36
C ASP A 101 1.90 -2.92 -5.35
N LYS A 102 2.14 -1.98 -4.43
CA LYS A 102 3.39 -1.21 -4.41
C LYS A 102 4.57 -2.03 -3.90
N ASP A 103 5.73 -1.68 -4.41
CA ASP A 103 7.01 -2.09 -3.85
C ASP A 103 7.24 -1.38 -2.51
N VAL A 104 8.23 -1.81 -1.74
CA VAL A 104 8.40 -1.43 -0.34
C VAL A 104 9.84 -1.01 -0.05
N ILE A 105 9.99 0.01 0.79
CA ILE A 105 11.22 0.30 1.50
C ILE A 105 11.07 -0.26 2.93
N LEU A 106 11.91 -1.23 3.25
CA LEU A 106 12.01 -1.86 4.57
C LEU A 106 13.20 -1.24 5.30
N GLU A 107 12.97 -0.67 6.47
CA GLU A 107 13.99 -0.13 7.35
C GLU A 107 14.04 -0.95 8.64
N VAL A 108 15.21 -1.42 9.02
CA VAL A 108 15.44 -2.16 10.27
C VAL A 108 16.43 -1.40 11.14
N LYS A 109 15.98 -1.04 12.34
CA LYS A 109 16.73 -0.23 13.30
C LYS A 109 16.99 -0.97 14.59
N ALA A 110 18.24 -0.94 15.06
CA ALA A 110 18.56 -1.39 16.41
C ALA A 110 17.84 -0.52 17.45
N GLY A 111 17.29 -1.17 18.47
CA GLY A 111 16.56 -0.52 19.56
C GLY A 111 17.17 -0.75 20.92
N ALA A 112 16.33 -0.97 21.93
CA ALA A 112 16.78 -1.22 23.29
C ALA A 112 17.56 -2.55 23.39
N GLY A 113 18.83 -2.52 23.82
CA GLY A 113 19.65 -3.72 24.02
C GLY A 113 21.11 -3.57 23.61
N GLY A 114 21.55 -2.38 23.19
CA GLY A 114 22.95 -2.14 22.79
C GLY A 114 23.35 -2.98 21.58
N ASP A 115 24.56 -3.56 21.60
CA ASP A 115 25.10 -4.36 20.51
C ASP A 115 24.26 -5.57 20.15
N GLU A 116 23.57 -6.18 21.11
CA GLU A 116 22.66 -7.30 20.87
C GLU A 116 21.48 -6.88 19.99
N SER A 117 20.98 -5.65 20.14
CA SER A 117 19.91 -5.15 19.29
C SER A 117 20.36 -4.95 17.83
N ALA A 118 21.64 -4.59 17.61
CA ALA A 118 22.21 -4.46 16.28
C ALA A 118 22.44 -5.84 15.63
N LEU A 119 22.88 -6.84 16.40
CA LEU A 119 22.97 -8.23 15.93
C LEU A 119 21.58 -8.77 15.54
N PHE A 120 20.58 -8.51 16.37
CA PHE A 120 19.21 -8.93 16.08
C PHE A 120 18.62 -8.20 14.86
N ALA A 121 18.93 -6.92 14.66
CA ALA A 121 18.56 -6.21 13.43
C ALA A 121 19.17 -6.89 12.18
N GLY A 122 20.40 -7.38 12.27
CA GLY A 122 21.02 -8.19 11.21
C GLY A 122 20.31 -9.53 10.95
N ASP A 123 19.84 -10.20 12.02
CA ASP A 123 19.06 -11.44 11.89
C ASP A 123 17.70 -11.18 11.22
N LEU A 124 17.00 -10.10 11.60
CA LEU A 124 15.75 -9.69 10.96
C LEU A 124 15.96 -9.33 9.48
N LEU A 125 17.02 -8.57 9.18
CA LEU A 125 17.36 -8.28 7.79
C LEU A 125 17.54 -9.57 6.98
N ARG A 126 18.36 -10.51 7.48
CA ARG A 126 18.58 -11.80 6.82
C ARG A 126 17.27 -12.56 6.63
N MET A 127 16.41 -12.60 7.62
CA MET A 127 15.09 -13.22 7.56
C MET A 127 14.24 -12.63 6.40
N TYR A 128 14.17 -11.31 6.27
CA TYR A 128 13.42 -10.66 5.20
C TYR A 128 14.05 -10.86 3.82
N LEU A 129 15.37 -10.85 3.71
CA LEU A 129 16.07 -11.15 2.46
C LEU A 129 15.81 -12.58 2.00
N ARG A 130 15.84 -13.56 2.92
CA ARG A 130 15.49 -14.95 2.64
C ARG A 130 14.03 -15.12 2.23
N TYR A 131 13.13 -14.42 2.92
CA TYR A 131 11.72 -14.42 2.54
C TYR A 131 11.51 -13.86 1.13
N ALA A 132 12.12 -12.73 0.81
CA ALA A 132 12.06 -12.12 -0.52
C ALA A 132 12.61 -13.07 -1.60
N GLU A 133 13.71 -13.76 -1.33
CA GLU A 133 14.28 -14.77 -2.23
C GLU A 133 13.30 -15.93 -2.49
N ARG A 134 12.64 -16.46 -1.44
CA ARG A 134 11.65 -17.55 -1.53
C ARG A 134 10.43 -17.16 -2.36
N VAL A 135 9.93 -15.92 -2.17
CA VAL A 135 8.77 -15.39 -2.92
C VAL A 135 9.14 -14.93 -4.33
N GLY A 136 10.46 -14.81 -4.62
CA GLY A 136 10.98 -14.39 -5.91
C GLY A 136 11.02 -12.89 -6.11
N TRP A 137 11.04 -12.10 -5.01
CA TRP A 137 11.23 -10.66 -5.05
C TRP A 137 12.70 -10.30 -5.22
N LYS A 138 12.96 -9.08 -5.70
CA LYS A 138 14.30 -8.50 -5.75
C LYS A 138 14.52 -7.60 -4.55
N THR A 139 15.72 -7.65 -4.01
CA THR A 139 16.13 -6.80 -2.89
C THR A 139 17.38 -6.01 -3.24
N GLU A 140 17.43 -4.75 -2.79
CA GLU A 140 18.55 -3.84 -2.97
C GLU A 140 18.77 -3.08 -1.67
N ILE A 141 19.97 -3.17 -1.09
CA ILE A 141 20.33 -2.38 0.09
C ILE A 141 20.58 -0.95 -0.38
N ILE A 142 19.77 0.00 0.13
CA ILE A 142 19.87 1.43 -0.21
C ILE A 142 20.94 2.09 0.67
N ASP A 143 20.88 1.83 1.98
CA ASP A 143 21.78 2.39 2.97
C ASP A 143 21.95 1.43 4.14
N ALA A 144 23.14 1.44 4.77
CA ALA A 144 23.42 0.58 5.92
C ALA A 144 24.48 1.19 6.83
N THR A 145 24.15 1.26 8.11
CA THR A 145 25.10 1.62 9.16
C THR A 145 25.41 0.38 9.99
N GLU A 146 26.60 -0.18 9.80
CA GLU A 146 27.05 -1.37 10.53
C GLU A 146 27.41 -1.06 11.98
N SER A 147 27.31 -2.07 12.84
CA SER A 147 27.81 -2.03 14.23
C SER A 147 29.22 -2.63 14.33
N GLU A 148 29.99 -2.16 15.28
CA GLU A 148 31.41 -2.64 15.51
C GLU A 148 31.50 -4.14 15.80
N LEU A 149 30.48 -4.73 16.42
CA LEU A 149 30.42 -6.16 16.76
C LEU A 149 29.66 -7.00 15.71
N GLY A 150 29.37 -6.42 14.56
CA GLY A 150 28.53 -7.02 13.52
C GLY A 150 27.05 -6.65 13.68
N GLY A 151 26.24 -6.96 12.65
CA GLY A 151 24.86 -6.50 12.56
C GLY A 151 24.74 -5.04 12.16
N TYR A 152 23.56 -4.45 12.30
CA TYR A 152 23.26 -3.12 11.80
C TYR A 152 22.64 -2.23 12.87
N LYS A 153 23.11 -0.98 12.96
CA LYS A 153 22.45 0.07 13.74
C LYS A 153 21.18 0.54 13.01
N ASP A 154 21.31 0.66 11.70
CA ASP A 154 20.23 1.04 10.78
C ASP A 154 20.53 0.42 9.41
N VAL A 155 19.52 -0.12 8.76
CA VAL A 155 19.64 -0.62 7.38
C VAL A 155 18.32 -0.41 6.63
N GLN A 156 18.43 0.08 5.39
CA GLN A 156 17.31 0.32 4.49
C GLN A 156 17.44 -0.54 3.25
N VAL A 157 16.37 -1.26 2.91
CA VAL A 157 16.31 -2.17 1.77
C VAL A 157 15.08 -1.89 0.94
N ALA A 158 15.27 -1.69 -0.37
CA ALA A 158 14.17 -1.74 -1.32
C ALA A 158 13.82 -3.20 -1.61
N VAL A 159 12.55 -3.54 -1.50
CA VAL A 159 12.00 -4.86 -1.85
C VAL A 159 11.01 -4.66 -2.98
N LYS A 160 11.30 -5.28 -4.15
CA LYS A 160 10.59 -5.05 -5.40
C LYS A 160 10.08 -6.36 -6.01
N THR A 161 8.92 -6.31 -6.64
CA THR A 161 8.40 -7.42 -7.43
C THR A 161 9.29 -7.71 -8.63
N LYS A 162 9.35 -8.96 -9.07
CA LYS A 162 10.13 -9.35 -10.24
C LYS A 162 9.49 -8.76 -11.50
N GLY A 163 10.18 -7.80 -12.12
CA GLY A 163 9.71 -7.09 -13.32
C GLY A 163 9.37 -5.63 -13.12
N GLY A 164 9.30 -5.11 -11.87
CA GLY A 164 9.09 -3.69 -11.58
C GLY A 164 7.70 -3.14 -11.97
N GLN A 165 6.72 -4.02 -12.16
CA GLN A 165 5.36 -3.62 -12.59
C GLN A 165 4.28 -3.83 -11.51
N GLY A 166 4.69 -4.05 -10.26
CA GLY A 166 3.75 -4.43 -9.20
C GLY A 166 3.32 -5.90 -9.29
N ALA A 167 2.47 -6.33 -8.37
CA ALA A 167 1.95 -7.69 -8.38
C ALA A 167 0.90 -7.87 -9.49
N THR A 168 1.02 -8.95 -10.27
CA THR A 168 0.04 -9.32 -11.29
C THR A 168 -1.23 -9.93 -10.68
N GLU A 169 -1.12 -10.50 -9.49
CA GLU A 169 -2.25 -11.09 -8.76
C GLU A 169 -2.56 -10.31 -7.49
N PRO A 170 -3.83 -10.13 -7.16
CA PRO A 170 -4.26 -9.44 -5.95
C PRO A 170 -3.71 -10.10 -4.68
N GLY A 171 -3.16 -9.29 -3.77
CA GLY A 171 -2.62 -9.78 -2.48
C GLY A 171 -1.22 -10.39 -2.53
N GLN A 172 -0.58 -10.43 -3.70
CA GLN A 172 0.79 -10.89 -3.86
C GLN A 172 1.83 -9.77 -3.93
N GLY A 173 1.39 -8.51 -3.82
CA GLY A 173 2.29 -7.36 -3.76
C GLY A 173 3.17 -7.37 -2.53
N VAL A 174 4.31 -6.70 -2.63
CA VAL A 174 5.27 -6.61 -1.53
C VAL A 174 4.63 -5.93 -0.32
N TRP A 175 3.94 -4.80 -0.55
CA TRP A 175 3.22 -4.09 0.51
C TRP A 175 2.11 -4.94 1.13
N ALA A 176 1.29 -5.62 0.32
CA ALA A 176 0.20 -6.45 0.81
C ALA A 176 0.63 -7.48 1.87
N ARG A 177 1.87 -7.98 1.76
CA ARG A 177 2.43 -8.96 2.69
C ARG A 177 3.26 -8.32 3.80
N LEU A 178 4.13 -7.35 3.48
CA LEU A 178 5.08 -6.79 4.45
C LEU A 178 4.50 -5.67 5.31
N LYS A 179 3.36 -5.06 4.98
CA LYS A 179 2.74 -4.00 5.80
C LYS A 179 2.48 -4.41 7.26
N TYR A 180 2.32 -5.70 7.51
CA TYR A 180 2.12 -6.26 8.86
C TYR A 180 3.43 -6.44 9.64
N GLU A 181 4.58 -6.23 9.00
CA GLU A 181 5.89 -6.35 9.65
C GLU A 181 6.32 -5.08 10.41
N GLY A 182 5.68 -3.94 10.13
CA GLY A 182 5.97 -2.67 10.79
C GLY A 182 5.67 -2.69 12.28
N GLY A 183 6.70 -2.40 13.10
CA GLY A 183 6.59 -2.33 14.55
C GLY A 183 7.85 -2.78 15.29
N VAL A 184 7.73 -2.98 16.60
CA VAL A 184 8.85 -3.39 17.45
C VAL A 184 8.90 -4.91 17.58
N HIS A 185 10.03 -5.49 17.19
CA HIS A 185 10.35 -6.92 17.31
C HIS A 185 11.22 -7.14 18.54
N ARG A 186 10.83 -8.07 19.40
CA ARG A 186 11.54 -8.39 20.65
C ARG A 186 12.21 -9.75 20.56
N VAL A 187 13.49 -9.82 20.89
CA VAL A 187 14.24 -11.07 20.98
C VAL A 187 14.53 -11.43 22.44
N GLN A 188 14.50 -12.72 22.72
CA GLN A 188 14.91 -13.34 23.99
C GLN A 188 15.89 -14.45 23.69
N ARG A 189 17.18 -14.20 23.94
CA ARG A 189 18.26 -15.19 23.76
C ARG A 189 19.43 -14.85 24.66
N VAL A 190 20.38 -15.77 24.76
CA VAL A 190 21.70 -15.49 25.32
C VAL A 190 22.52 -14.81 24.22
N PRO A 191 22.88 -13.53 24.36
CA PRO A 191 23.67 -12.83 23.34
C PRO A 191 25.06 -13.46 23.17
N SER A 192 25.67 -13.32 22.01
CA SER A 192 27.07 -13.67 21.78
C SER A 192 28.04 -12.83 22.60
N THR A 193 27.60 -11.69 23.10
CA THR A 193 28.35 -10.76 23.96
C THR A 193 28.25 -11.10 25.46
N GLU A 194 27.39 -12.06 25.84
CA GLU A 194 27.16 -12.44 27.24
C GLU A 194 28.07 -13.63 27.66
N SER A 195 28.90 -13.43 28.67
CA SER A 195 29.84 -14.44 29.15
C SER A 195 29.25 -15.38 30.22
N GLN A 196 28.17 -15.02 30.90
CA GLN A 196 27.54 -15.76 32.00
C GLN A 196 26.32 -16.60 31.59
N GLY A 197 26.01 -16.66 30.32
CA GLY A 197 24.89 -17.46 29.80
C GLY A 197 23.49 -16.96 30.19
N ARG A 198 23.36 -15.69 30.59
CA ARG A 198 22.05 -15.10 30.96
C ARG A 198 21.26 -14.74 29.72
N ILE A 199 19.94 -15.02 29.76
CA ILE A 199 19.00 -14.63 28.70
C ILE A 199 18.77 -13.11 28.79
N HIS A 200 19.08 -12.41 27.70
CA HIS A 200 18.78 -10.99 27.55
C HIS A 200 17.54 -10.79 26.68
N THR A 201 16.88 -9.67 26.93
CA THR A 201 15.75 -9.21 26.11
C THR A 201 16.17 -7.94 25.39
N SER A 202 16.22 -8.00 24.06
CA SER A 202 16.55 -6.87 23.21
C SER A 202 15.40 -6.60 22.21
N ALA A 203 15.42 -5.45 21.57
CA ALA A 203 14.41 -5.06 20.60
C ALA A 203 15.04 -4.40 19.38
N ALA A 204 14.42 -4.60 18.22
CA ALA A 204 14.69 -3.88 16.99
C ALA A 204 13.38 -3.35 16.41
N GLY A 205 13.42 -2.18 15.82
CA GLY A 205 12.29 -1.58 15.11
C GLY A 205 12.33 -1.97 13.64
N VAL A 206 11.20 -2.38 13.10
CA VAL A 206 10.99 -2.59 11.67
C VAL A 206 10.00 -1.56 11.18
N LEU A 207 10.37 -0.83 10.14
CA LEU A 207 9.53 0.13 9.48
C LEU A 207 9.30 -0.32 8.05
N VAL A 208 8.06 -0.30 7.63
CA VAL A 208 7.67 -0.69 6.27
C VAL A 208 6.93 0.50 5.66
N THR A 209 7.44 1.00 4.54
CA THR A 209 6.81 2.10 3.80
C THR A 209 6.62 1.70 2.34
N PRO A 210 5.47 2.02 1.71
CA PRO A 210 5.32 1.79 0.29
C PRO A 210 6.30 2.70 -0.47
N GLU A 211 6.90 2.20 -1.55
CA GLU A 211 7.74 3.02 -2.42
C GLU A 211 6.86 4.12 -3.03
N ALA A 212 7.27 5.39 -2.85
CA ALA A 212 6.55 6.52 -3.38
C ALA A 212 6.74 6.59 -4.90
N GLU A 213 5.65 6.80 -5.63
CA GLU A 213 5.72 7.17 -7.04
C GLU A 213 6.25 8.60 -7.17
N GLU A 214 6.90 8.92 -8.28
CA GLU A 214 7.28 10.30 -8.56
C GLU A 214 6.04 11.20 -8.53
N VAL A 215 6.12 12.27 -7.75
CA VAL A 215 5.02 13.21 -7.61
C VAL A 215 4.93 14.05 -8.89
N GLU A 216 4.02 13.69 -9.77
CA GLU A 216 3.69 14.49 -10.93
C GLU A 216 2.53 15.44 -10.61
N VAL A 217 2.67 16.71 -10.99
CA VAL A 217 1.61 17.70 -10.85
C VAL A 217 1.05 18.03 -12.23
N GLU A 218 -0.14 17.52 -12.51
CA GLU A 218 -0.91 17.93 -13.69
C GLU A 218 -1.67 19.23 -13.38
N ILE A 219 -1.53 20.22 -14.27
CA ILE A 219 -2.21 21.51 -14.16
C ILE A 219 -3.19 21.64 -15.32
N HIS A 220 -4.48 21.53 -15.04
CA HIS A 220 -5.50 21.74 -16.05
C HIS A 220 -5.83 23.23 -16.24
N ALA A 221 -6.05 23.64 -17.47
CA ALA A 221 -6.32 25.05 -17.80
C ALA A 221 -7.59 25.60 -17.09
N ASN A 222 -8.57 24.74 -16.84
CA ASN A 222 -9.82 25.09 -16.15
C ASN A 222 -9.63 25.37 -14.64
N ASP A 223 -8.53 24.88 -14.06
CA ASP A 223 -8.19 25.06 -12.64
C ASP A 223 -7.41 26.35 -12.39
N LEU A 224 -7.18 27.12 -13.44
CA LEU A 224 -6.39 28.33 -13.36
C LEU A 224 -7.25 29.59 -13.53
N ARG A 225 -7.11 30.53 -12.60
CA ARG A 225 -7.58 31.89 -12.78
C ARG A 225 -6.38 32.78 -13.08
N ILE A 226 -6.40 33.45 -14.23
CA ILE A 226 -5.33 34.32 -14.70
C ILE A 226 -5.84 35.74 -14.64
N ASP A 227 -5.21 36.54 -13.77
CA ASP A 227 -5.48 37.97 -13.61
C ASP A 227 -4.31 38.79 -14.19
N VAL A 228 -4.61 39.80 -14.97
CA VAL A 228 -3.62 40.73 -15.56
C VAL A 228 -3.76 42.08 -14.87
N TYR A 229 -2.64 42.68 -14.53
CA TYR A 229 -2.65 43.96 -13.84
C TYR A 229 -1.41 44.80 -14.21
N ARG A 230 -1.40 46.07 -13.79
CA ARG A 230 -0.27 46.97 -14.04
C ARG A 230 0.91 46.61 -13.15
N SER A 231 2.10 46.55 -13.74
CA SER A 231 3.33 46.33 -12.98
C SER A 231 3.61 47.50 -12.04
N SER A 232 4.12 47.19 -10.84
CA SER A 232 4.56 48.17 -9.85
C SER A 232 6.08 48.31 -9.93
N GLY A 233 6.61 49.54 -10.07
CA GLY A 233 8.06 49.75 -10.07
C GLY A 233 8.45 51.22 -10.28
N PRO A 234 9.72 51.60 -10.08
CA PRO A 234 10.20 52.94 -10.34
C PRO A 234 10.06 53.26 -11.84
N GLY A 235 9.22 54.21 -12.15
CA GLY A 235 8.47 54.43 -13.34
C GLY A 235 9.20 54.73 -14.66
N GLY A 236 8.53 54.32 -15.72
CA GLY A 236 8.65 54.72 -17.11
C GLY A 236 7.27 54.70 -17.75
N GLN A 237 7.12 55.27 -18.96
CA GLN A 237 5.82 55.41 -19.60
C GLN A 237 5.14 54.05 -19.87
N SER A 238 5.90 52.96 -20.08
CA SER A 238 5.40 51.62 -20.31
C SER A 238 4.84 50.94 -19.05
N VAL A 239 5.36 51.24 -17.84
CA VAL A 239 4.89 50.68 -16.57
C VAL A 239 3.51 51.22 -16.18
N ASN A 240 3.24 52.48 -16.59
CA ASN A 240 1.98 53.15 -16.22
C ASN A 240 0.85 52.98 -17.24
N THR A 241 1.15 52.45 -18.45
CA THR A 241 0.19 52.36 -19.54
C THR A 241 -0.17 50.93 -19.98
N THR A 242 0.64 49.93 -19.58
CA THR A 242 0.46 48.56 -20.08
C THR A 242 0.24 47.57 -18.94
N ASP A 243 -0.82 46.76 -19.01
CA ASP A 243 -1.10 45.71 -18.07
C ASP A 243 -0.22 44.47 -18.40
N SER A 244 1.07 44.55 -18.04
CA SER A 244 2.07 43.50 -18.34
C SER A 244 2.26 42.48 -17.22
N ALA A 245 1.87 42.79 -15.97
CA ALA A 245 2.00 41.89 -14.85
C ALA A 245 0.89 40.82 -14.85
N VAL A 246 1.28 39.61 -14.54
CA VAL A 246 0.36 38.43 -14.53
C VAL A 246 0.37 37.78 -13.17
N ARG A 247 -0.84 37.47 -12.67
CA ARG A 247 -1.06 36.64 -11.50
C ARG A 247 -1.86 35.39 -11.90
N ILE A 248 -1.37 34.23 -11.54
CA ILE A 248 -2.05 32.96 -11.78
C ILE A 248 -2.40 32.36 -10.43
N THR A 249 -3.66 32.04 -10.24
CA THR A 249 -4.16 31.35 -9.03
C THR A 249 -4.63 29.97 -9.43
N HIS A 250 -4.11 28.94 -8.77
CA HIS A 250 -4.61 27.58 -8.90
C HIS A 250 -5.80 27.43 -7.98
N LEU A 251 -7.02 27.29 -8.55
CA LEU A 251 -8.28 27.31 -7.81
C LEU A 251 -8.42 26.21 -6.76
N PRO A 252 -8.04 24.92 -7.06
CA PRO A 252 -8.20 23.84 -6.10
C PRO A 252 -7.34 24.01 -4.85
N THR A 253 -6.09 24.48 -4.98
CA THR A 253 -5.13 24.59 -3.87
C THR A 253 -5.00 25.99 -3.30
N GLY A 254 -5.51 27.00 -4.01
CA GLY A 254 -5.34 28.42 -3.64
C GLY A 254 -3.91 28.96 -3.80
N VAL A 255 -2.98 28.18 -4.37
CA VAL A 255 -1.59 28.63 -4.60
C VAL A 255 -1.57 29.72 -5.67
N VAL A 256 -0.86 30.80 -5.38
CA VAL A 256 -0.76 31.99 -6.26
C VAL A 256 0.68 32.19 -6.72
N ALA A 257 0.87 32.43 -7.98
CA ALA A 257 2.14 32.88 -8.57
C ALA A 257 1.93 34.17 -9.34
N SER A 258 2.85 35.14 -9.20
CA SER A 258 2.81 36.39 -9.93
C SER A 258 4.17 36.70 -10.54
N CYS A 259 4.18 37.29 -11.73
CA CYS A 259 5.38 37.73 -12.41
C CYS A 259 5.13 39.09 -13.09
N GLN A 260 6.09 40.00 -12.95
CA GLN A 260 6.08 41.35 -13.57
C GLN A 260 7.44 41.79 -14.10
N ASN A 261 8.39 40.88 -14.23
CA ASN A 261 9.80 41.20 -14.50
C ASN A 261 10.04 41.58 -15.96
N GLU A 262 9.20 41.08 -16.87
CA GLU A 262 9.35 41.27 -18.30
C GLU A 262 8.39 42.34 -18.82
N LYS A 263 8.76 42.93 -19.97
CA LYS A 263 7.90 43.91 -20.67
C LYS A 263 6.71 43.24 -21.38
N SER A 264 6.84 41.96 -21.70
CA SER A 264 5.83 41.15 -22.40
C SER A 264 4.93 40.42 -21.43
N GLN A 265 3.63 40.63 -21.53
CA GLN A 265 2.60 39.88 -20.78
C GLN A 265 2.71 38.36 -20.98
N LEU A 266 3.02 37.93 -22.23
CA LEU A 266 3.16 36.51 -22.56
C LEU A 266 4.34 35.87 -21.80
N GLN A 267 5.50 36.57 -21.76
CA GLN A 267 6.66 36.09 -21.02
C GLN A 267 6.41 36.04 -19.51
N ASN A 268 5.72 37.06 -18.95
CA ASN A 268 5.32 37.07 -17.55
C ASN A 268 4.34 35.92 -17.23
N LYS A 269 3.42 35.57 -18.15
CA LYS A 269 2.51 34.44 -18.00
C LYS A 269 3.30 33.14 -17.99
N GLU A 270 4.24 32.91 -18.88
CA GLU A 270 5.06 31.69 -18.92
C GLU A 270 5.93 31.57 -17.66
N GLN A 271 6.53 32.64 -17.18
CA GLN A 271 7.30 32.65 -15.95
C GLN A 271 6.41 32.39 -14.72
N ALA A 272 5.23 33.03 -14.65
CA ALA A 272 4.27 32.77 -13.57
C ALA A 272 3.80 31.31 -13.56
N MET A 273 3.57 30.70 -14.73
CA MET A 273 3.26 29.25 -14.83
C MET A 273 4.39 28.38 -14.34
N ARG A 274 5.65 28.72 -14.67
CA ARG A 274 6.82 27.97 -14.18
C ARG A 274 6.94 28.04 -12.66
N ILE A 275 6.75 29.25 -12.10
CA ILE A 275 6.74 29.46 -10.64
C ILE A 275 5.59 28.68 -9.98
N LEU A 276 4.41 28.70 -10.58
CA LEU A 276 3.25 27.96 -10.08
C LEU A 276 3.50 26.44 -10.03
N ARG A 277 4.03 25.87 -11.11
CA ARG A 277 4.41 24.44 -11.16
C ARG A 277 5.40 24.08 -10.06
N SER A 278 6.44 24.88 -9.88
CA SER A 278 7.43 24.65 -8.83
C SER A 278 6.82 24.70 -7.42
N ARG A 279 5.91 25.64 -7.18
CA ARG A 279 5.22 25.75 -5.87
C ARG A 279 4.26 24.59 -5.61
N LEU A 280 3.50 24.19 -6.63
CA LEU A 280 2.59 23.05 -6.53
C LEU A 280 3.34 21.75 -6.31
N LEU A 281 4.45 21.54 -7.03
CA LEU A 281 5.31 20.38 -6.85
C LEU A 281 5.91 20.37 -5.43
N ALA A 282 6.42 21.49 -4.95
CA ALA A 282 6.96 21.56 -3.59
C ALA A 282 5.90 21.27 -2.53
N ALA A 283 4.68 21.80 -2.68
CA ALA A 283 3.59 21.52 -1.76
C ALA A 283 3.14 20.05 -1.80
N ALA A 284 3.13 19.43 -2.98
CA ALA A 284 2.78 18.03 -3.12
C ALA A 284 3.85 17.09 -2.53
N VAL A 285 5.14 17.42 -2.70
CA VAL A 285 6.26 16.70 -2.07
C VAL A 285 6.17 16.83 -0.54
N GLU A 286 5.95 18.04 -0.02
CA GLU A 286 5.81 18.27 1.44
C GLU A 286 4.63 17.48 2.04
N ALA A 287 3.50 17.43 1.33
CA ALA A 287 2.35 16.63 1.75
C ALA A 287 2.67 15.12 1.79
N ALA A 288 3.36 14.61 0.75
CA ALA A 288 3.78 13.21 0.69
C ALA A 288 4.81 12.87 1.79
N GLU A 289 5.77 13.76 2.07
CA GLU A 289 6.73 13.59 3.16
C GLU A 289 6.04 13.60 4.54
N GLN A 290 5.04 14.46 4.73
CA GLN A 290 4.26 14.51 5.98
C GLN A 290 3.48 13.20 6.17
N GLU A 291 2.82 12.70 5.14
CA GLU A 291 2.10 11.41 5.19
C GLU A 291 3.06 10.25 5.50
N ALA A 292 4.21 10.18 4.84
CA ALA A 292 5.24 9.19 5.14
C ALA A 292 5.75 9.30 6.59
N SER A 293 5.92 10.52 7.12
CA SER A 293 6.32 10.76 8.50
C SER A 293 5.27 10.27 9.49
N ASP A 294 3.98 10.49 9.21
CA ASP A 294 2.88 10.05 10.07
C ASP A 294 2.74 8.51 10.06
N VAL A 295 2.91 7.87 8.91
CA VAL A 295 3.00 6.40 8.81
C VAL A 295 4.17 5.86 9.64
N ARG A 296 5.34 6.48 9.57
CA ARG A 296 6.51 6.10 10.40
C ARG A 296 6.19 6.19 11.89
N ARG A 297 5.58 7.28 12.34
CA ARG A 297 5.21 7.47 13.75
C ARG A 297 4.15 6.47 14.23
N SER A 298 3.25 6.05 13.37
CA SER A 298 2.21 5.07 13.72
C SER A 298 2.78 3.67 13.93
N GLN A 299 3.80 3.28 13.15
CA GLN A 299 4.43 1.95 13.23
C GLN A 299 5.43 1.83 14.40
N VAL A 300 6.28 2.84 14.56
CA VAL A 300 7.35 2.83 15.57
C VAL A 300 7.40 4.17 16.29
N ARG A 301 6.91 4.21 17.52
CA ARG A 301 6.96 5.43 18.37
C ARG A 301 8.32 5.56 19.05
N THR A 302 8.64 4.56 19.85
CA THR A 302 9.92 4.39 20.53
C THR A 302 10.31 2.93 20.31
N VAL A 303 11.55 2.62 19.99
CA VAL A 303 11.95 1.20 19.82
C VAL A 303 12.13 0.56 21.20
N ASP A 304 11.09 0.65 22.05
CA ASP A 304 11.07 0.10 23.40
C ASP A 304 10.47 -1.32 23.40
N ARG A 305 10.98 -2.17 24.27
CA ARG A 305 10.54 -3.57 24.45
C ARG A 305 9.07 -3.73 24.84
N SER A 306 8.45 -2.68 25.39
CA SER A 306 7.04 -2.69 25.80
C SER A 306 6.07 -2.62 24.60
N GLU A 307 6.47 -1.97 23.53
CA GLU A 307 5.66 -1.76 22.32
C GLU A 307 5.71 -2.93 21.32
N LYS A 308 6.20 -4.10 21.77
CA LYS A 308 6.41 -5.27 20.91
C LYS A 308 5.16 -5.72 20.17
N ILE A 309 5.29 -5.91 18.87
CA ILE A 309 4.33 -6.65 18.05
C ILE A 309 4.62 -8.15 18.05
N ARG A 310 5.91 -8.54 18.04
CA ARG A 310 6.36 -9.94 18.01
C ARG A 310 7.43 -10.24 19.06
N THR A 311 7.50 -11.52 19.44
CA THR A 311 8.56 -12.04 20.30
C THR A 311 9.20 -13.27 19.69
N TYR A 312 10.52 -13.23 19.56
CA TYR A 312 11.42 -14.28 19.08
C TYR A 312 12.11 -14.90 20.29
N ASN A 313 11.64 -16.07 20.74
CA ASN A 313 12.16 -16.77 21.93
C ASN A 313 13.04 -17.94 21.49
N PHE A 314 14.34 -17.74 21.50
CA PHE A 314 15.32 -18.74 21.07
C PHE A 314 15.36 -19.98 21.98
N PRO A 315 15.36 -19.86 23.34
CA PRO A 315 15.35 -21.03 24.22
C PRO A 315 14.22 -22.00 23.98
N GLU A 316 13.05 -21.49 23.56
CA GLU A 316 11.87 -22.31 23.32
C GLU A 316 11.63 -22.59 21.83
N ASN A 317 12.53 -22.15 20.95
CA ASN A 317 12.36 -22.16 19.48
C ASN A 317 10.99 -21.63 19.05
N ARG A 318 10.46 -20.61 19.76
CA ARG A 318 9.11 -20.10 19.62
C ARG A 318 9.07 -18.69 19.07
N ILE A 319 8.17 -18.44 18.10
CA ILE A 319 7.76 -17.12 17.67
C ILE A 319 6.31 -16.86 18.10
N SER A 320 6.01 -15.62 18.47
CA SER A 320 4.66 -15.20 18.84
C SER A 320 4.36 -13.82 18.28
N ASP A 321 3.25 -13.67 17.54
CA ASP A 321 2.68 -12.37 17.18
C ASP A 321 1.56 -12.02 18.17
N HIS A 322 1.74 -10.90 18.88
CA HIS A 322 0.85 -10.51 19.97
C HIS A 322 -0.45 -9.85 19.49
N ARG A 323 -0.48 -9.37 18.24
CA ARG A 323 -1.65 -8.68 17.66
C ARG A 323 -2.76 -9.67 17.33
N VAL A 324 -2.38 -10.82 16.79
CA VAL A 324 -3.30 -11.87 16.30
C VAL A 324 -3.27 -13.14 17.14
N GLY A 325 -2.46 -13.15 18.23
CA GLY A 325 -2.33 -14.33 19.10
C GLY A 325 -1.64 -15.53 18.46
N PHE A 326 -0.98 -15.35 17.32
CA PHE A 326 -0.26 -16.40 16.61
C PHE A 326 0.94 -16.89 17.43
N LYS A 327 1.13 -18.23 17.47
CA LYS A 327 2.29 -18.88 18.12
C LYS A 327 2.72 -20.08 17.30
N ALA A 328 4.04 -20.20 17.05
CA ALA A 328 4.64 -21.33 16.37
C ALA A 328 5.97 -21.70 17.01
N TYR A 329 6.38 -22.96 16.90
CA TYR A 329 7.60 -23.52 17.52
C TYR A 329 8.62 -23.92 16.45
N ASN A 330 8.82 -23.03 15.46
CA ASN A 330 9.71 -23.19 14.33
C ASN A 330 10.49 -21.90 14.05
N LEU A 331 10.99 -21.25 15.11
CA LEU A 331 11.68 -19.97 15.01
C LEU A 331 12.91 -20.03 14.08
N ASP A 332 13.62 -21.14 14.05
CA ASP A 332 14.73 -21.41 13.15
C ASP A 332 14.33 -21.31 11.68
N GLN A 333 13.18 -21.90 11.32
CA GLN A 333 12.63 -21.84 9.96
C GLN A 333 12.15 -20.41 9.61
N VAL A 334 11.52 -19.74 10.58
CA VAL A 334 11.07 -18.35 10.40
C VAL A 334 12.27 -17.43 10.15
N LEU A 335 13.36 -17.58 10.87
CA LEU A 335 14.59 -16.82 10.67
C LEU A 335 15.29 -17.15 9.33
N ASP A 336 15.00 -18.31 8.74
CA ASP A 336 15.42 -18.67 7.37
C ASP A 336 14.37 -18.27 6.31
N GLY A 337 13.42 -17.42 6.66
CA GLY A 337 12.48 -16.78 5.74
C GLY A 337 11.14 -17.50 5.58
N ASP A 338 10.73 -18.39 6.50
CA ASP A 338 9.40 -19.02 6.47
C ASP A 338 8.36 -18.17 7.23
N LEU A 339 7.89 -17.11 6.57
CA LEU A 339 6.97 -16.13 7.16
C LEU A 339 5.50 -16.33 6.76
N ASP A 340 5.21 -17.20 5.78
CA ASP A 340 3.89 -17.27 5.14
C ASP A 340 2.76 -17.52 6.13
N ALA A 341 2.89 -18.50 7.03
CA ALA A 341 1.84 -18.83 7.99
C ALA A 341 1.53 -17.65 8.95
N MET A 342 2.55 -16.91 9.36
CA MET A 342 2.43 -15.77 10.26
C MET A 342 1.84 -14.55 9.55
N ILE A 343 2.28 -14.27 8.33
CA ILE A 343 1.72 -13.20 7.50
C ILE A 343 0.26 -13.49 7.20
N GLN A 344 -0.07 -14.75 6.83
CA GLN A 344 -1.45 -15.14 6.54
C GLN A 344 -2.36 -14.95 7.76
N ALA A 345 -1.91 -15.28 8.96
CA ALA A 345 -2.69 -15.02 10.18
C ALA A 345 -2.98 -13.53 10.39
N CYS A 346 -2.04 -12.63 10.02
CA CYS A 346 -2.25 -11.19 10.07
C CYS A 346 -3.24 -10.72 8.98
N VAL A 347 -3.14 -11.25 7.76
CA VAL A 347 -4.07 -10.97 6.64
C VAL A 347 -5.49 -11.39 7.01
N ASP A 348 -5.66 -12.59 7.58
CA ASP A 348 -6.97 -13.11 7.98
C ASP A 348 -7.61 -12.25 9.07
N ALA A 349 -6.81 -11.82 10.06
CA ALA A 349 -7.28 -10.94 11.13
C ALA A 349 -7.68 -9.54 10.61
N ASP A 350 -6.90 -8.96 9.70
CA ASP A 350 -7.21 -7.67 9.07
C ASP A 350 -8.50 -7.77 8.23
N SER A 351 -8.63 -8.83 7.44
CA SER A 351 -9.83 -9.11 6.64
C SER A 351 -11.06 -9.26 7.52
N ALA A 352 -10.95 -10.01 8.64
CA ALA A 352 -12.05 -10.18 9.59
C ALA A 352 -12.43 -8.85 10.26
N ALA A 353 -11.46 -8.02 10.62
CA ALA A 353 -11.71 -6.70 11.21
C ALA A 353 -12.42 -5.75 10.23
N LYS A 354 -12.01 -5.75 8.95
CA LYS A 354 -12.64 -4.95 7.88
C LYS A 354 -14.08 -5.41 7.61
N LEU A 355 -14.31 -6.73 7.57
CA LEU A 355 -15.67 -7.29 7.43
C LEU A 355 -16.59 -6.94 8.61
N ALA A 356 -16.05 -6.87 9.82
CA ALA A 356 -16.82 -6.50 11.01
C ALA A 356 -17.15 -4.99 11.04
N ALA A 357 -16.37 -4.16 10.34
CA ALA A 357 -16.56 -2.71 10.26
C ALA A 357 -17.45 -2.27 9.07
N ALA A 358 -17.63 -3.14 8.07
CA ALA A 358 -18.49 -2.94 6.90
C ALA A 358 -19.93 -3.40 7.15
#